data_7df0099c48ec3f4fa552173cc768db3c
#
_entry.id   7df0099c48ec3f4fa552173cc768db3c
#
_cell.length_a   1.000
_cell.length_b   1.000
_cell.length_c   1.000
_cell.angle_alpha   90.00
_cell.angle_beta   90.00
_cell.angle_gamma   90.00
#
_symmetry.space_group_name_H-M   'P 1'
#
loop_
_entity.id
_entity.type
_entity.pdbx_description
1 polymer ?
#
loop_
_entity_poly.entity_id
_entity_poly.type
_entity_poly.pdbx_seq_one_letter_code
_entity_poly.pdbx_strand_id
1 'polypeptide(L)'
;MKIRLSEISRLWPIAKRRMANTIISWLQKLLLTEQYKKDVFKRGYTKRVLMCHLPEAFTKKGLPKYHSNFTECHTVAKCFDKLGYSVDCVSRTKSGIDYSQYDIVFGINGNAFMGAFSADEKIKPLKIFYSVGAETLFNYRVTTLRNRDFHDRHGFWLLNSNRYMPGDARTYYEAGLSDAVICLGDEYVFDKFVAEDTSNDKYKWLPAFYFPTVSNPTKKDFAQCRKSILWFGSSGMVHKGLDIAIDFAIGHPDYTLHICGGSRQESEFWDYYTPKIKKCGNIHLHGFIDIESDKFAEILSQCGILLNPSISEGCAVSVLNVLGNGALLPVYSAATGINLSNVGICVTDVTYNSFEEALLRLESTPVDVFEQKALDAHNLIREKYTIEQYEKRMYDLLKEIIEKN
;
A
#
# COMPACT_ATOMS: atom_id res chain seq x y z
N MET A 1 -11.29 19.55 43.05
CA MET A 1 -11.78 18.48 42.17
C MET A 1 -11.36 17.15 42.78
N LYS A 2 -12.26 16.39 43.41
CA LYS A 2 -11.94 15.09 44.04
C LYS A 2 -12.17 14.01 42.99
N ILE A 3 -11.09 13.49 42.41
CA ILE A 3 -11.12 12.34 41.49
C ILE A 3 -11.51 11.12 42.34
N ARG A 4 -12.58 10.41 41.95
CA ARG A 4 -13.01 9.20 42.69
C ARG A 4 -12.04 8.05 42.42
N LEU A 5 -11.63 7.31 43.47
CA LEU A 5 -10.73 6.14 43.39
C LEU A 5 -11.22 5.08 42.36
N SER A 6 -12.54 4.99 42.10
CA SER A 6 -13.13 4.12 41.07
C SER A 6 -12.81 4.55 39.63
N GLU A 7 -12.52 5.81 39.38
CA GLU A 7 -12.11 6.30 38.05
C GLU A 7 -10.62 6.02 37.81
N ILE A 8 -9.79 6.11 38.86
CA ILE A 8 -8.36 5.75 38.81
C ILE A 8 -8.19 4.27 38.51
N SER A 9 -9.00 3.38 39.11
CA SER A 9 -8.93 1.94 38.86
C SER A 9 -9.31 1.53 37.42
N ARG A 10 -10.18 2.28 36.75
CA ARG A 10 -10.55 2.09 35.33
C ARG A 10 -9.48 2.62 34.37
N LEU A 11 -8.83 3.73 34.72
CA LEU A 11 -7.82 4.37 33.87
C LEU A 11 -6.43 3.75 34.02
N TRP A 12 -6.15 3.10 35.15
CA TRP A 12 -4.84 2.50 35.45
C TRP A 12 -4.40 1.40 34.47
N PRO A 13 -5.23 0.44 34.03
CA PRO A 13 -4.83 -0.55 33.04
C PRO A 13 -4.53 0.08 31.67
N ILE A 14 -5.27 1.14 31.29
CA ILE A 14 -5.10 1.86 30.02
C ILE A 14 -3.80 2.68 30.06
N ALA A 15 -3.54 3.37 31.18
CA ALA A 15 -2.32 4.14 31.40
C ALA A 15 -1.09 3.22 31.43
N LYS A 16 -1.18 2.07 32.12
CA LYS A 16 -0.11 1.07 32.20
C LYS A 16 0.20 0.44 30.83
N ARG A 17 -0.81 0.16 30.03
CA ARG A 17 -0.67 -0.37 28.66
C ARG A 17 -0.09 0.68 27.71
N ARG A 18 -0.49 1.94 27.82
CA ARG A 18 0.10 3.05 27.04
C ARG A 18 1.56 3.29 27.42
N MET A 19 1.88 3.32 28.71
CA MET A 19 3.27 3.44 29.19
C MET A 19 4.13 2.26 28.74
N ALA A 20 3.65 1.03 28.86
CA ALA A 20 4.37 -0.16 28.39
C ALA A 20 4.61 -0.09 26.86
N ASN A 21 3.61 0.26 26.08
CA ASN A 21 3.75 0.41 24.62
C ASN A 21 4.71 1.56 24.25
N THR A 22 4.69 2.66 25.01
CA THR A 22 5.62 3.79 24.81
C THR A 22 7.04 3.39 25.16
N ILE A 23 7.25 2.67 26.27
CA ILE A 23 8.57 2.16 26.69
C ILE A 23 9.07 1.09 25.70
N ILE A 24 8.22 0.18 25.26
CA ILE A 24 8.56 -0.84 24.25
C ILE A 24 8.92 -0.14 22.92
N SER A 25 8.13 0.82 22.48
CA SER A 25 8.42 1.62 21.29
C SER A 25 9.72 2.42 21.42
N TRP A 26 9.99 2.97 22.60
CA TRP A 26 11.22 3.71 22.90
C TRP A 26 12.45 2.78 22.96
N LEU A 27 12.32 1.62 23.61
CA LEU A 27 13.37 0.58 23.63
C LEU A 27 13.58 -0.02 22.23
N GLN A 28 12.53 -0.24 21.45
CA GLN A 28 12.64 -0.64 20.06
C GLN A 28 13.35 0.43 19.20
N LYS A 29 13.06 1.70 19.44
CA LYS A 29 13.79 2.81 18.79
C LYS A 29 15.27 2.88 19.23
N LEU A 30 15.59 2.54 20.46
CA LEU A 30 16.97 2.52 20.98
C LEU A 30 17.76 1.26 20.56
N LEU A 31 17.10 0.13 20.43
CA LEU A 31 17.75 -1.17 20.20
C LEU A 31 17.77 -1.62 18.72
N LEU A 32 16.98 -1.02 17.84
CA LEU A 32 16.72 -1.60 16.50
C LEU A 32 17.05 -0.73 15.29
N THR A 33 17.52 0.52 15.44
CA THR A 33 17.80 1.29 14.24
C THR A 33 19.15 1.97 14.28
N GLU A 34 20.10 1.41 13.60
CA GLU A 34 21.06 2.27 12.94
C GLU A 34 20.27 3.16 11.99
N GLN A 35 19.88 4.34 12.47
CA GLN A 35 19.06 5.30 11.69
C GLN A 35 19.76 5.83 10.44
N TYR A 36 20.98 5.37 10.18
CA TYR A 36 21.82 5.81 9.09
C TYR A 36 22.78 4.70 8.64
N LYS A 37 22.80 4.41 7.37
CA LYS A 37 23.73 3.48 6.70
C LYS A 37 24.51 4.24 5.65
N LYS A 38 25.82 4.31 5.81
CA LYS A 38 26.71 5.02 4.91
C LYS A 38 27.24 4.05 3.85
N ASP A 39 27.26 4.51 2.59
CA ASP A 39 27.77 3.79 1.43
C ASP A 39 27.41 2.29 1.46
N VAL A 40 26.10 2.02 1.35
CA VAL A 40 25.51 0.68 1.58
C VAL A 40 26.10 -0.42 0.71
N PHE A 41 26.70 -0.07 -0.44
CA PHE A 41 27.40 -1.00 -1.35
C PHE A 41 28.93 -0.88 -1.29
N LYS A 42 29.49 0.02 -0.46
CA LYS A 42 30.93 0.23 -0.25
C LYS A 42 31.70 0.55 -1.54
N ARG A 43 31.14 1.43 -2.39
CA ARG A 43 31.73 1.79 -3.69
C ARG A 43 32.75 2.91 -3.60
N GLY A 44 32.54 3.88 -2.69
CA GLY A 44 33.43 5.04 -2.56
C GLY A 44 33.42 5.96 -3.78
N TYR A 45 32.32 6.00 -4.55
CA TYR A 45 32.18 6.95 -5.67
C TYR A 45 32.17 8.39 -5.14
N THR A 46 32.64 9.33 -5.98
CA THR A 46 32.62 10.76 -5.66
C THR A 46 31.22 11.32 -5.65
N LYS A 47 30.35 10.88 -6.58
CA LYS A 47 28.94 11.25 -6.62
C LYS A 47 28.19 10.50 -5.50
N ARG A 48 27.30 11.23 -4.80
CA ARG A 48 26.61 10.69 -3.63
C ARG A 48 25.13 10.98 -3.67
N VAL A 49 24.34 9.96 -3.31
CA VAL A 49 22.88 10.10 -3.08
C VAL A 49 22.55 9.78 -1.63
N LEU A 50 21.68 10.61 -1.04
CA LEU A 50 21.02 10.31 0.23
C LEU A 50 19.63 9.75 -0.04
N MET A 51 19.39 8.51 0.37
CA MET A 51 18.07 7.90 0.35
C MET A 51 17.39 8.07 1.73
N CYS A 52 16.35 8.90 1.80
CA CYS A 52 15.50 9.08 2.99
C CYS A 52 14.39 8.02 2.97
N HIS A 53 14.71 6.77 3.39
CA HIS A 53 13.82 5.63 3.22
C HIS A 53 13.92 4.65 4.42
N LEU A 54 14.28 3.39 4.19
CA LEU A 54 14.32 2.29 5.15
C LEU A 54 15.75 1.71 5.26
N PRO A 55 16.61 2.22 6.15
CA PRO A 55 17.97 1.70 6.32
C PRO A 55 18.01 0.23 6.75
N GLU A 56 16.92 -0.31 7.27
CA GLU A 56 16.75 -1.72 7.61
C GLU A 56 16.84 -2.64 6.38
N ALA A 57 16.63 -2.13 5.16
CA ALA A 57 16.85 -2.87 3.92
C ALA A 57 18.32 -3.28 3.71
N PHE A 58 19.26 -2.69 4.48
CA PHE A 58 20.71 -2.91 4.35
C PHE A 58 21.30 -3.55 5.62
N THR A 59 20.65 -4.59 6.14
CA THR A 59 21.14 -5.30 7.32
C THR A 59 22.09 -6.45 6.96
N LYS A 60 22.99 -6.82 7.89
CA LYS A 60 23.86 -8.01 7.72
C LYS A 60 23.08 -9.33 7.65
N LYS A 61 21.84 -9.35 8.13
CA LYS A 61 20.97 -10.53 8.13
C LYS A 61 20.23 -10.75 6.81
N GLY A 62 20.48 -9.90 5.82
CA GLY A 62 19.79 -9.92 4.53
C GLY A 62 18.54 -9.02 4.54
N LEU A 63 17.82 -9.07 3.40
CA LEU A 63 16.64 -8.25 3.18
C LEU A 63 15.46 -8.74 4.04
N PRO A 64 14.82 -7.88 4.85
CA PRO A 64 13.62 -8.27 5.58
C PRO A 64 12.48 -8.63 4.62
N LYS A 65 11.81 -9.77 4.84
CA LYS A 65 10.76 -10.30 3.95
C LYS A 65 9.34 -9.88 4.33
N TYR A 66 9.15 -9.27 5.51
CA TYR A 66 7.82 -8.99 6.05
C TYR A 66 7.10 -7.81 5.38
N HIS A 67 7.77 -7.03 4.53
CA HIS A 67 7.15 -5.92 3.80
C HIS A 67 7.89 -5.61 2.49
N SER A 68 7.12 -5.41 1.39
CA SER A 68 7.65 -5.12 0.04
C SER A 68 8.54 -3.87 -0.02
N ASN A 69 8.30 -2.88 0.84
CA ASN A 69 9.07 -1.62 0.86
C ASN A 69 10.56 -1.82 1.13
N PHE A 70 10.99 -2.93 1.77
CA PHE A 70 12.42 -3.22 1.94
C PHE A 70 13.08 -3.64 0.63
N THR A 71 12.40 -4.48 -0.14
CA THR A 71 12.87 -4.89 -1.48
C THR A 71 12.87 -3.70 -2.42
N GLU A 72 11.84 -2.86 -2.37
CA GLU A 72 11.74 -1.62 -3.13
C GLU A 72 12.90 -0.68 -2.81
N CYS A 73 13.13 -0.36 -1.52
CA CYS A 73 14.23 0.48 -1.06
C CYS A 73 15.60 -0.05 -1.56
N HIS A 74 15.83 -1.36 -1.42
CA HIS A 74 17.06 -1.98 -1.87
C HIS A 74 17.22 -1.93 -3.40
N THR A 75 16.15 -2.11 -4.15
CA THR A 75 16.16 -2.06 -5.63
C THR A 75 16.44 -0.64 -6.14
N VAL A 76 15.82 0.37 -5.53
CA VAL A 76 16.12 1.78 -5.84
C VAL A 76 17.60 2.10 -5.58
N ALA A 77 18.13 1.66 -4.44
CA ALA A 77 19.55 1.85 -4.12
C ALA A 77 20.46 1.21 -5.17
N LYS A 78 20.14 0.00 -5.65
CA LYS A 78 20.87 -0.65 -6.75
C LYS A 78 20.83 0.16 -8.04
N CYS A 79 19.71 0.83 -8.34
CA CYS A 79 19.63 1.69 -9.52
C CYS A 79 20.62 2.86 -9.42
N PHE A 80 20.72 3.52 -8.27
CA PHE A 80 21.70 4.58 -8.04
C PHE A 80 23.16 4.04 -8.09
N ASP A 81 23.42 2.86 -7.53
CA ASP A 81 24.74 2.22 -7.64
C ASP A 81 25.15 1.99 -9.11
N LYS A 82 24.22 1.48 -9.93
CA LYS A 82 24.43 1.30 -11.39
C LYS A 82 24.65 2.63 -12.13
N LEU A 83 24.11 3.74 -11.62
CA LEU A 83 24.31 5.10 -12.15
C LEU A 83 25.61 5.75 -11.64
N GLY A 84 26.40 5.04 -10.83
CA GLY A 84 27.71 5.50 -10.34
C GLY A 84 27.65 6.39 -9.10
N TYR A 85 26.61 6.26 -8.26
CA TYR A 85 26.49 6.99 -7.00
C TYR A 85 26.78 6.09 -5.79
N SER A 86 27.58 6.59 -4.85
CA SER A 86 27.63 6.03 -3.49
C SER A 86 26.32 6.34 -2.77
N VAL A 87 25.67 5.30 -2.25
CA VAL A 87 24.33 5.40 -1.67
C VAL A 87 24.40 5.39 -0.15
N ASP A 88 23.98 6.48 0.46
CA ASP A 88 23.69 6.54 1.90
C ASP A 88 22.19 6.35 2.11
N CYS A 89 21.78 5.59 3.12
CA CYS A 89 20.37 5.41 3.45
C CYS A 89 20.09 5.82 4.89
N VAL A 90 19.08 6.64 5.09
CA VAL A 90 18.69 7.19 6.40
C VAL A 90 17.21 6.98 6.66
N SER A 91 16.85 6.78 7.93
CA SER A 91 15.44 6.72 8.33
C SER A 91 14.73 8.03 7.97
N ARG A 92 13.54 7.91 7.37
CA ARG A 92 12.69 9.07 7.01
C ARG A 92 12.39 10.01 8.18
N THR A 93 12.50 9.54 9.43
CA THR A 93 12.25 10.34 10.65
C THR A 93 13.47 11.08 11.15
N LYS A 94 14.66 10.85 10.57
CA LYS A 94 15.93 11.48 10.98
C LYS A 94 15.90 12.98 10.68
N SER A 95 16.48 13.75 11.60
CA SER A 95 16.71 15.20 11.46
C SER A 95 18.20 15.51 11.67
N GLY A 96 18.63 16.75 11.37
CA GLY A 96 20.00 17.20 11.59
C GLY A 96 21.00 16.56 10.61
N ILE A 97 20.62 16.46 9.34
CA ILE A 97 21.44 15.91 8.24
C ILE A 97 22.19 17.06 7.57
N ASP A 98 23.47 16.86 7.29
CA ASP A 98 24.25 17.75 6.42
C ASP A 98 24.03 17.33 4.96
N TYR A 99 23.23 18.09 4.23
CA TYR A 99 22.89 17.83 2.83
C TYR A 99 23.96 18.29 1.85
N SER A 100 24.95 19.09 2.28
CA SER A 100 25.97 19.67 1.42
C SER A 100 26.88 18.65 0.74
N GLN A 101 26.92 17.44 1.27
CA GLN A 101 27.74 16.34 0.76
C GLN A 101 27.04 15.44 -0.28
N TYR A 102 25.81 15.78 -0.69
CA TYR A 102 25.02 14.97 -1.61
C TYR A 102 24.68 15.73 -2.88
N ASP A 103 24.80 15.03 -4.01
CA ASP A 103 24.35 15.52 -5.33
C ASP A 103 22.82 15.33 -5.46
N ILE A 104 22.28 14.26 -4.86
CA ILE A 104 20.87 13.89 -4.94
C ILE A 104 20.34 13.56 -3.53
N VAL A 105 19.13 14.03 -3.23
CA VAL A 105 18.31 13.54 -2.12
C VAL A 105 17.05 12.88 -2.69
N PHE A 106 16.97 11.57 -2.53
CA PHE A 106 15.82 10.75 -2.91
C PHE A 106 15.05 10.34 -1.67
N GLY A 107 13.73 10.48 -1.64
CA GLY A 107 13.01 10.08 -0.43
C GLY A 107 11.52 9.94 -0.57
N ILE A 108 10.98 9.19 0.38
CA ILE A 108 9.57 9.17 0.73
C ILE A 108 9.31 10.28 1.77
N ASN A 109 8.03 10.54 2.07
CA ASN A 109 7.62 11.55 3.04
C ASN A 109 8.32 11.41 4.41
N GLY A 110 8.80 12.53 4.97
CA GLY A 110 9.38 12.54 6.32
C GLY A 110 10.38 13.66 6.59
N ASN A 111 10.79 13.77 7.85
CA ASN A 111 11.70 14.85 8.30
C ASN A 111 13.04 14.86 7.54
N ALA A 112 13.58 13.68 7.23
CA ALA A 112 14.83 13.56 6.50
C ALA A 112 14.76 14.10 5.08
N PHE A 113 13.66 13.91 4.38
CA PHE A 113 13.47 14.46 3.05
C PHE A 113 13.12 15.96 3.11
N MET A 114 12.19 16.36 3.99
CA MET A 114 11.81 17.74 4.20
C MET A 114 12.98 18.66 4.56
N GLY A 115 13.95 18.14 5.33
CA GLY A 115 15.14 18.91 5.71
C GLY A 115 16.00 19.36 4.52
N ALA A 116 15.94 18.65 3.39
CA ALA A 116 16.70 19.01 2.19
C ALA A 116 16.21 20.35 1.56
N PHE A 117 14.97 20.75 1.80
CA PHE A 117 14.44 22.03 1.31
C PHE A 117 14.95 23.24 2.10
N SER A 118 15.47 23.01 3.31
CA SER A 118 16.07 24.06 4.15
C SER A 118 17.59 24.13 4.03
N ALA A 119 18.21 23.36 3.14
CA ALA A 119 19.64 23.40 2.89
C ALA A 119 20.05 24.73 2.26
N ASP A 120 21.30 25.18 2.52
CA ASP A 120 21.86 26.43 1.99
C ASP A 120 21.67 26.49 0.46
N GLU A 121 21.21 27.65 -0.03
CA GLU A 121 20.95 27.88 -1.46
C GLU A 121 22.16 27.69 -2.37
N LYS A 122 23.37 27.75 -1.81
CA LYS A 122 24.63 27.56 -2.56
C LYS A 122 24.92 26.12 -2.94
N ILE A 123 24.30 25.15 -2.25
CA ILE A 123 24.50 23.71 -2.48
C ILE A 123 23.11 23.08 -2.49
N LYS A 124 22.50 23.02 -3.68
CA LYS A 124 21.17 22.44 -3.86
C LYS A 124 21.30 21.03 -4.42
N PRO A 125 21.17 19.98 -3.61
CA PRO A 125 21.02 18.63 -4.15
C PRO A 125 19.75 18.53 -4.99
N LEU A 126 19.76 17.76 -6.06
CA LEU A 126 18.56 17.38 -6.81
C LEU A 126 17.61 16.61 -5.89
N LYS A 127 16.39 17.11 -5.69
CA LYS A 127 15.39 16.51 -4.81
C LYS A 127 14.39 15.68 -5.61
N ILE A 128 14.43 14.36 -5.42
CA ILE A 128 13.52 13.43 -6.08
C ILE A 128 12.57 12.85 -5.02
N PHE A 129 11.30 13.26 -5.07
CA PHE A 129 10.27 12.72 -4.19
C PHE A 129 9.72 11.42 -4.76
N TYR A 130 9.70 10.37 -3.95
CA TYR A 130 9.10 9.08 -4.29
C TYR A 130 7.78 8.91 -3.53
N SER A 131 6.67 9.12 -4.21
CA SER A 131 5.35 9.00 -3.63
C SER A 131 4.86 7.56 -3.69
N VAL A 132 4.79 6.92 -2.53
CA VAL A 132 4.30 5.53 -2.37
C VAL A 132 2.80 5.46 -2.08
N GLY A 133 2.10 6.57 -2.12
CA GLY A 133 0.65 6.69 -1.89
C GLY A 133 -0.01 7.53 -2.97
N ALA A 134 -1.33 7.64 -2.89
CA ALA A 134 -2.09 8.52 -3.75
C ALA A 134 -1.81 10.01 -3.45
N GLU A 135 -2.17 10.88 -4.41
CA GLU A 135 -2.10 12.32 -4.23
C GLU A 135 -2.92 12.77 -3.00
N THR A 136 -2.42 13.74 -2.25
CA THR A 136 -2.92 14.10 -0.92
C THR A 136 -4.33 14.68 -0.94
N LEU A 137 -4.61 15.65 -1.82
CA LEU A 137 -5.91 16.31 -1.89
C LEU A 137 -6.97 15.38 -2.45
N PHE A 138 -6.62 14.60 -3.46
CA PHE A 138 -7.46 13.52 -3.95
C PHE A 138 -7.82 12.54 -2.82
N ASN A 139 -6.83 12.07 -2.06
CA ASN A 139 -7.02 11.15 -0.95
C ASN A 139 -7.97 11.73 0.12
N TYR A 140 -7.83 13.02 0.47
CA TYR A 140 -8.73 13.71 1.39
C TYR A 140 -10.18 13.71 0.91
N ARG A 141 -10.38 14.09 -0.35
CA ARG A 141 -11.71 14.18 -0.95
C ARG A 141 -12.41 12.82 -0.97
N VAL A 142 -11.75 11.80 -1.49
CA VAL A 142 -12.38 10.47 -1.64
C VAL A 142 -12.57 9.77 -0.29
N THR A 143 -11.68 9.97 0.69
CA THR A 143 -11.84 9.46 2.05
C THR A 143 -13.10 10.06 2.70
N THR A 144 -13.33 11.37 2.54
CA THR A 144 -14.53 12.04 3.07
C THR A 144 -15.80 11.47 2.45
N LEU A 145 -15.84 11.28 1.13
CA LEU A 145 -16.97 10.70 0.42
C LEU A 145 -17.23 9.26 0.87
N ARG A 146 -16.17 8.48 1.02
CA ARG A 146 -16.27 7.07 1.45
C ARG A 146 -16.78 6.91 2.89
N ASN A 147 -16.33 7.76 3.80
CA ASN A 147 -16.82 7.77 5.17
C ASN A 147 -18.30 8.18 5.22
N ARG A 148 -18.73 9.08 4.33
CA ARG A 148 -20.15 9.44 4.20
C ARG A 148 -20.97 8.25 3.69
N ASP A 149 -20.54 7.54 2.67
CA ASP A 149 -21.21 6.32 2.18
C ASP A 149 -21.37 5.28 3.31
N PHE A 150 -20.33 5.08 4.12
CA PHE A 150 -20.41 4.22 5.29
C PHE A 150 -21.47 4.70 6.30
N HIS A 151 -21.44 6.00 6.63
CA HIS A 151 -22.40 6.60 7.55
C HIS A 151 -23.84 6.47 7.04
N ASP A 152 -24.08 6.75 5.76
CA ASP A 152 -25.42 6.73 5.17
C ASP A 152 -26.03 5.31 5.17
N ARG A 153 -25.18 4.27 5.06
CA ARG A 153 -25.61 2.86 5.18
C ARG A 153 -25.83 2.38 6.60
N HIS A 154 -25.06 2.91 7.57
CA HIS A 154 -25.01 2.35 8.92
C HIS A 154 -25.51 3.31 10.02
N GLY A 155 -25.65 4.60 9.74
CA GLY A 155 -26.18 5.61 10.65
C GLY A 155 -25.19 6.12 11.71
N PHE A 156 -23.89 5.82 11.59
CA PHE A 156 -22.86 6.29 12.53
C PHE A 156 -21.48 6.45 11.87
N TRP A 157 -20.58 7.20 12.52
CA TRP A 157 -19.22 7.45 12.07
C TRP A 157 -18.21 6.57 12.81
N LEU A 158 -17.19 6.03 12.10
CA LEU A 158 -16.07 5.30 12.69
C LEU A 158 -14.90 6.27 12.94
N LEU A 159 -14.89 6.95 14.09
CA LEU A 159 -13.94 8.02 14.39
C LEU A 159 -12.50 7.54 14.63
N ASN A 160 -12.32 6.27 15.04
CA ASN A 160 -11.02 5.67 15.33
C ASN A 160 -10.53 4.73 14.21
N SER A 161 -11.14 4.80 13.03
CA SER A 161 -10.69 4.02 11.88
C SER A 161 -9.36 4.58 11.34
N ASN A 162 -8.41 3.70 11.03
CA ASN A 162 -7.21 4.08 10.31
C ASN A 162 -7.58 4.65 8.93
N ARG A 163 -6.88 5.71 8.53
CA ARG A 163 -7.16 6.46 7.30
C ARG A 163 -8.55 7.10 7.27
N TYR A 164 -9.24 7.19 8.41
CA TYR A 164 -10.49 7.94 8.52
C TYR A 164 -10.27 9.43 8.29
N MET A 165 -9.21 9.96 8.90
CA MET A 165 -8.68 11.28 8.59
C MET A 165 -7.35 11.09 7.86
N PRO A 166 -7.24 11.57 6.64
CA PRO A 166 -5.97 11.55 5.93
C PRO A 166 -4.92 12.27 6.76
N GLY A 167 -3.73 11.71 6.74
CA GLY A 167 -2.65 12.21 7.57
C GLY A 167 -2.14 13.59 7.16
N ASP A 168 -0.91 13.81 7.46
CA ASP A 168 -0.18 15.08 7.29
C ASP A 168 -0.20 15.57 5.83
N ALA A 169 -0.60 16.82 5.61
CA ALA A 169 -0.53 17.51 4.31
C ALA A 169 0.91 17.74 3.82
N ARG A 170 1.91 17.34 4.61
CA ARG A 170 3.34 17.45 4.30
C ARG A 170 3.68 16.85 2.95
N THR A 171 3.11 15.71 2.61
CA THR A 171 3.31 15.02 1.32
C THR A 171 2.96 15.91 0.12
N TYR A 172 1.97 16.79 0.27
CA TYR A 172 1.61 17.76 -0.75
C TYR A 172 2.76 18.76 -0.99
N TYR A 173 3.36 19.28 0.10
CA TYR A 173 4.51 20.19 -0.01
C TYR A 173 5.76 19.47 -0.54
N GLU A 174 6.02 18.25 -0.10
CA GLU A 174 7.15 17.45 -0.57
C GLU A 174 7.09 17.23 -2.08
N ALA A 175 5.91 16.88 -2.61
CA ALA A 175 5.69 16.76 -4.05
C ALA A 175 5.82 18.13 -4.77
N GLY A 176 5.18 19.16 -4.24
CA GLY A 176 5.17 20.51 -4.85
C GLY A 176 6.56 21.14 -4.94
N LEU A 177 7.40 20.97 -3.93
CA LEU A 177 8.73 21.59 -3.82
C LEU A 177 9.86 20.77 -4.45
N SER A 178 9.63 19.51 -4.82
CA SER A 178 10.65 18.65 -5.41
C SER A 178 10.96 19.01 -6.86
N ASP A 179 12.18 18.74 -7.27
CA ASP A 179 12.66 18.93 -8.64
C ASP A 179 12.10 17.84 -9.58
N ALA A 180 11.87 16.63 -9.05
CA ALA A 180 11.18 15.53 -9.72
C ALA A 180 10.32 14.73 -8.74
N VAL A 181 9.24 14.14 -9.23
CA VAL A 181 8.32 13.28 -8.47
C VAL A 181 8.11 11.97 -9.22
N ILE A 182 8.38 10.85 -8.55
CA ILE A 182 8.05 9.52 -9.07
C ILE A 182 6.83 9.00 -8.30
N CYS A 183 5.69 8.90 -8.98
CA CYS A 183 4.44 8.36 -8.42
C CYS A 183 4.42 6.85 -8.56
N LEU A 184 4.33 6.12 -7.44
CA LEU A 184 4.12 4.68 -7.47
C LEU A 184 2.66 4.41 -7.84
N GLY A 185 2.43 3.75 -8.97
CA GLY A 185 1.09 3.44 -9.48
C GLY A 185 1.02 3.37 -10.99
N ASP A 186 -0.16 3.59 -11.51
CA ASP A 186 -0.47 3.65 -12.94
C ASP A 186 -0.82 5.09 -13.39
N GLU A 187 -1.29 5.21 -14.62
CA GLU A 187 -1.73 6.49 -15.19
C GLU A 187 -2.84 7.14 -14.38
N TYR A 188 -3.77 6.37 -13.80
CA TYR A 188 -4.84 6.93 -12.98
C TYR A 188 -4.30 7.68 -11.75
N VAL A 189 -3.30 7.10 -11.07
CA VAL A 189 -2.65 7.74 -9.92
C VAL A 189 -1.84 8.96 -10.37
N PHE A 190 -1.08 8.83 -11.45
CA PHE A 190 -0.30 9.91 -12.05
C PHE A 190 -1.17 11.13 -12.39
N ASP A 191 -2.32 10.92 -13.02
CA ASP A 191 -3.26 12.00 -13.39
C ASP A 191 -3.73 12.80 -12.18
N LYS A 192 -3.82 12.20 -10.98
CA LYS A 192 -4.21 12.94 -9.76
C LYS A 192 -3.12 13.91 -9.32
N PHE A 193 -1.85 13.53 -9.46
CA PHE A 193 -0.73 14.44 -9.17
C PHE A 193 -0.64 15.57 -10.18
N VAL A 194 -0.78 15.28 -11.47
CA VAL A 194 -0.71 16.29 -12.54
C VAL A 194 -1.87 17.27 -12.48
N ALA A 195 -3.06 16.83 -12.06
CA ALA A 195 -4.23 17.70 -11.94
C ALA A 195 -4.09 18.77 -10.85
N GLU A 196 -3.24 18.54 -9.84
CA GLU A 196 -3.04 19.47 -8.72
C GLU A 196 -1.80 20.36 -8.89
N ASP A 197 -0.99 20.16 -9.93
CA ASP A 197 0.23 20.95 -10.19
C ASP A 197 0.33 21.32 -11.67
N THR A 198 0.57 22.59 -11.94
CA THR A 198 0.70 23.11 -13.31
C THR A 198 2.05 22.79 -13.98
N SER A 199 3.04 22.35 -13.22
CA SER A 199 4.37 21.97 -13.73
C SER A 199 4.46 20.47 -14.02
N ASN A 200 3.82 20.03 -15.12
CA ASN A 200 3.63 18.62 -15.45
C ASN A 200 4.93 17.83 -15.70
N ASP A 201 5.99 18.49 -16.15
CA ASP A 201 7.22 17.84 -16.61
C ASP A 201 8.01 17.10 -15.51
N LYS A 202 7.81 17.46 -14.25
CA LYS A 202 8.53 16.85 -13.13
C LYS A 202 7.92 15.53 -12.67
N TYR A 203 6.66 15.23 -13.02
CA TYR A 203 5.97 14.03 -12.60
C TYR A 203 6.26 12.87 -13.55
N LYS A 204 6.54 11.72 -12.96
CA LYS A 204 6.71 10.42 -13.63
C LYS A 204 5.92 9.38 -12.86
N TRP A 205 5.59 8.25 -13.46
CA TRP A 205 4.93 7.15 -12.76
C TRP A 205 5.64 5.82 -12.99
N LEU A 206 5.49 4.93 -12.03
CA LEU A 206 6.13 3.63 -11.97
C LEU A 206 5.20 2.64 -11.26
N PRO A 207 4.79 1.52 -11.88
CA PRO A 207 4.06 0.49 -11.17
C PRO A 207 4.95 -0.28 -10.21
N ALA A 208 4.37 -0.78 -9.11
CA ALA A 208 5.05 -1.69 -8.19
C ALA A 208 5.21 -3.10 -8.80
N PHE A 209 5.63 -4.06 -7.98
CA PHE A 209 5.88 -5.44 -8.37
C PHE A 209 5.24 -6.43 -7.40
N TYR A 210 5.06 -7.68 -7.85
CA TYR A 210 4.61 -8.78 -7.00
C TYR A 210 5.76 -9.71 -6.62
N PHE A 211 5.54 -10.57 -5.62
CA PHE A 211 6.47 -11.63 -5.22
C PHE A 211 5.93 -12.98 -5.70
N PRO A 212 6.65 -13.72 -6.56
CA PRO A 212 6.25 -15.05 -6.98
C PRO A 212 6.51 -16.05 -5.85
N THR A 213 5.44 -16.55 -5.22
CA THR A 213 5.51 -17.45 -4.06
C THR A 213 4.78 -18.76 -4.27
N VAL A 214 3.85 -18.85 -5.23
CA VAL A 214 3.04 -20.04 -5.50
C VAL A 214 3.49 -20.73 -6.78
N SER A 215 3.78 -22.05 -6.70
CA SER A 215 4.32 -22.83 -7.82
C SER A 215 3.28 -23.18 -8.89
N ASN A 216 2.01 -23.45 -8.50
CA ASN A 216 0.93 -23.85 -9.39
C ASN A 216 -0.30 -22.97 -9.19
N PRO A 217 -0.24 -21.70 -9.62
CA PRO A 217 -1.21 -20.67 -9.23
C PRO A 217 -2.58 -20.81 -9.91
N THR A 218 -2.69 -21.57 -11.00
CA THR A 218 -3.90 -21.60 -11.85
C THR A 218 -4.74 -22.86 -11.70
N LYS A 219 -4.25 -23.88 -10.98
CA LYS A 219 -4.97 -25.15 -10.84
C LYS A 219 -6.12 -25.02 -9.84
N LYS A 220 -7.35 -24.81 -10.35
CA LYS A 220 -8.59 -24.76 -9.54
C LYS A 220 -9.81 -25.10 -10.40
N ASP A 221 -10.93 -25.41 -9.76
CA ASP A 221 -12.23 -25.56 -10.39
C ASP A 221 -12.98 -24.24 -10.39
N PHE A 222 -12.99 -23.55 -11.51
CA PHE A 222 -13.65 -22.23 -11.65
C PHE A 222 -15.17 -22.30 -11.52
N ALA A 223 -15.80 -23.44 -11.85
CA ALA A 223 -17.23 -23.60 -11.67
C ALA A 223 -17.61 -23.59 -10.18
N GLN A 224 -16.76 -24.16 -9.32
CA GLN A 224 -16.97 -24.18 -7.86
C GLN A 224 -16.58 -22.88 -7.19
N CYS A 225 -15.42 -22.26 -7.57
CA CYS A 225 -14.89 -21.10 -6.86
C CYS A 225 -15.42 -19.74 -7.35
N ARG A 226 -16.24 -19.69 -8.43
CA ARG A 226 -16.73 -18.42 -9.00
C ARG A 226 -17.57 -17.55 -8.05
N LYS A 227 -18.15 -18.11 -6.99
CA LYS A 227 -18.86 -17.38 -5.93
C LYS A 227 -18.02 -17.27 -4.64
N SER A 228 -16.73 -17.54 -4.71
CA SER A 228 -15.81 -17.40 -3.59
C SER A 228 -14.93 -16.17 -3.79
N ILE A 229 -15.07 -15.21 -2.87
CA ILE A 229 -14.46 -13.89 -2.91
C ILE A 229 -13.29 -13.84 -1.94
N LEU A 230 -12.16 -13.31 -2.38
CA LEU A 230 -11.03 -12.94 -1.54
C LEU A 230 -10.96 -11.43 -1.38
N TRP A 231 -10.98 -10.94 -0.14
CA TRP A 231 -10.50 -9.62 0.23
C TRP A 231 -9.13 -9.78 0.91
N PHE A 232 -8.10 -9.08 0.40
CA PHE A 232 -6.73 -9.17 0.92
C PHE A 232 -6.18 -7.77 1.20
N GLY A 233 -6.04 -7.41 2.49
CA GLY A 233 -5.63 -6.07 2.88
C GLY A 233 -5.14 -5.96 4.32
N SER A 234 -4.57 -4.80 4.68
CA SER A 234 -4.00 -4.55 6.00
C SER A 234 -4.90 -3.63 6.83
N SER A 235 -4.54 -2.37 7.02
CA SER A 235 -5.27 -1.36 7.80
C SER A 235 -6.09 -0.41 6.91
N GLY A 236 -7.06 0.28 7.51
CA GLY A 236 -8.01 1.15 6.80
C GLY A 236 -9.18 0.35 6.28
N MET A 237 -9.99 -0.23 7.19
CA MET A 237 -11.05 -1.17 6.80
C MET A 237 -12.07 -0.55 5.85
N VAL A 238 -12.60 0.63 6.19
CA VAL A 238 -13.53 1.37 5.32
C VAL A 238 -12.80 1.92 4.08
N HIS A 239 -11.59 2.43 4.25
CA HIS A 239 -10.76 2.93 3.15
C HIS A 239 -10.49 1.86 2.09
N LYS A 240 -10.25 0.61 2.51
CA LYS A 240 -10.01 -0.54 1.64
C LYS A 240 -11.28 -1.32 1.28
N GLY A 241 -12.44 -0.82 1.67
CA GLY A 241 -13.75 -1.36 1.34
C GLY A 241 -14.05 -2.74 1.93
N LEU A 242 -13.47 -3.08 3.09
CA LEU A 242 -13.81 -4.33 3.77
C LEU A 242 -15.27 -4.36 4.23
N ASP A 243 -15.84 -3.23 4.60
CA ASP A 243 -17.25 -3.08 4.91
C ASP A 243 -18.15 -3.43 3.70
N ILE A 244 -17.78 -2.99 2.49
CA ILE A 244 -18.48 -3.37 1.25
C ILE A 244 -18.47 -4.90 1.07
N ALA A 245 -17.30 -5.52 1.25
CA ALA A 245 -17.16 -6.97 1.12
C ALA A 245 -17.99 -7.75 2.13
N ILE A 246 -17.99 -7.29 3.41
CA ILE A 246 -18.75 -7.94 4.48
C ILE A 246 -20.26 -7.74 4.27
N ASP A 247 -20.71 -6.52 3.98
CA ASP A 247 -22.13 -6.23 3.75
C ASP A 247 -22.66 -7.03 2.56
N PHE A 248 -21.88 -7.15 1.48
CA PHE A 248 -22.23 -7.99 0.34
C PHE A 248 -22.41 -9.46 0.75
N ALA A 249 -21.43 -10.04 1.46
CA ALA A 249 -21.50 -11.43 1.88
C ALA A 249 -22.65 -11.73 2.88
N ILE A 250 -23.01 -10.75 3.71
CA ILE A 250 -24.19 -10.85 4.60
C ILE A 250 -25.49 -10.87 3.80
N GLY A 251 -25.59 -10.02 2.76
CA GLY A 251 -26.78 -9.93 1.88
C GLY A 251 -26.91 -11.10 0.91
N HIS A 252 -25.80 -11.77 0.57
CA HIS A 252 -25.71 -12.84 -0.44
C HIS A 252 -25.06 -14.11 0.14
N PRO A 253 -25.82 -14.91 0.92
CA PRO A 253 -25.26 -16.08 1.66
C PRO A 253 -24.78 -17.24 0.77
N ASP A 254 -25.08 -17.21 -0.51
CA ASP A 254 -24.58 -18.14 -1.53
C ASP A 254 -23.17 -17.79 -2.04
N TYR A 255 -22.66 -16.63 -1.69
CA TYR A 255 -21.24 -16.24 -1.87
C TYR A 255 -20.44 -16.56 -0.61
N THR A 256 -19.22 -17.00 -0.78
CA THR A 256 -18.26 -17.17 0.31
C THR A 256 -17.26 -16.02 0.32
N LEU A 257 -17.01 -15.41 1.48
CA LEU A 257 -16.01 -14.35 1.63
C LEU A 257 -14.84 -14.83 2.50
N HIS A 258 -13.63 -14.80 1.92
CA HIS A 258 -12.38 -15.00 2.62
C HIS A 258 -11.72 -13.65 2.91
N ILE A 259 -11.49 -13.34 4.19
CA ILE A 259 -10.86 -12.09 4.63
C ILE A 259 -9.45 -12.42 5.14
N CYS A 260 -8.43 -11.96 4.40
CA CYS A 260 -7.04 -12.09 4.78
C CYS A 260 -6.47 -10.72 5.19
N GLY A 261 -5.86 -10.66 6.38
CA GLY A 261 -5.40 -9.42 6.99
C GLY A 261 -6.47 -8.76 7.87
N GLY A 262 -6.70 -7.47 7.69
CA GLY A 262 -7.63 -6.71 8.52
C GLY A 262 -7.04 -6.36 9.89
N SER A 263 -6.63 -5.10 10.07
CA SER A 263 -6.04 -4.63 11.32
C SER A 263 -7.03 -4.68 12.48
N ARG A 264 -6.69 -5.43 13.53
CA ARG A 264 -7.46 -5.47 14.78
C ARG A 264 -7.36 -4.19 15.61
N GLN A 265 -6.55 -3.23 15.21
CA GLN A 265 -6.43 -1.94 15.88
C GLN A 265 -7.64 -1.04 15.64
N GLU A 266 -8.42 -1.29 14.58
CA GLU A 266 -9.67 -0.59 14.26
C GLU A 266 -10.84 -1.20 15.05
N SER A 267 -10.83 -1.03 16.38
CA SER A 267 -11.77 -1.72 17.29
C SER A 267 -13.22 -1.39 16.99
N GLU A 268 -13.59 -0.12 16.71
CA GLU A 268 -14.96 0.28 16.40
C GLU A 268 -15.53 -0.47 15.19
N PHE A 269 -14.72 -0.67 14.14
CA PHE A 269 -15.09 -1.45 12.98
C PHE A 269 -15.40 -2.92 13.35
N TRP A 270 -14.49 -3.55 14.11
CA TRP A 270 -14.63 -4.94 14.48
C TRP A 270 -15.72 -5.17 15.54
N ASP A 271 -15.94 -4.21 16.45
CA ASP A 271 -17.05 -4.26 17.42
C ASP A 271 -18.41 -4.24 16.73
N TYR A 272 -18.51 -3.50 15.61
CA TYR A 272 -19.72 -3.48 14.79
C TYR A 272 -19.93 -4.75 13.94
N TYR A 273 -18.89 -5.20 13.25
CA TYR A 273 -19.01 -6.30 12.30
C TYR A 273 -18.87 -7.71 12.91
N THR A 274 -18.09 -7.89 13.99
CA THR A 274 -17.87 -9.22 14.58
C THR A 274 -19.15 -9.95 14.99
N PRO A 275 -20.15 -9.28 15.63
CA PRO A 275 -21.40 -9.95 15.98
C PRO A 275 -22.23 -10.39 14.75
N LYS A 276 -22.14 -9.64 13.65
CA LYS A 276 -22.82 -9.94 12.38
C LYS A 276 -22.14 -11.11 11.68
N ILE A 277 -20.83 -11.08 11.55
CA ILE A 277 -20.01 -12.15 10.92
C ILE A 277 -20.23 -13.48 11.64
N LYS A 278 -20.27 -13.48 12.97
CA LYS A 278 -20.50 -14.73 13.75
C LYS A 278 -21.84 -15.40 13.46
N LYS A 279 -22.81 -14.69 12.91
CA LYS A 279 -24.13 -15.24 12.52
C LYS A 279 -24.13 -15.76 11.09
N CYS A 280 -23.07 -15.53 10.33
CA CYS A 280 -22.94 -15.90 8.93
C CYS A 280 -21.97 -17.08 8.81
N GLY A 281 -22.41 -18.16 8.14
CA GLY A 281 -21.57 -19.33 7.88
C GLY A 281 -20.62 -19.19 6.69
N ASN A 282 -20.81 -18.16 5.87
CA ASN A 282 -20.14 -17.92 4.59
C ASN A 282 -18.99 -16.90 4.66
N ILE A 283 -18.63 -16.37 5.85
CA ILE A 283 -17.53 -15.40 6.02
C ILE A 283 -16.41 -16.00 6.86
N HIS A 284 -15.22 -16.08 6.28
CA HIS A 284 -14.04 -16.69 6.89
C HIS A 284 -12.96 -15.65 7.19
N LEU A 285 -12.64 -15.46 8.49
CA LEU A 285 -11.59 -14.57 8.96
C LEU A 285 -10.27 -15.32 9.12
N HIS A 286 -9.31 -15.09 8.25
CA HIS A 286 -7.99 -15.76 8.31
C HIS A 286 -6.94 -14.99 9.12
N GLY A 287 -7.16 -13.68 9.36
CA GLY A 287 -6.15 -12.83 9.98
C GLY A 287 -4.99 -12.54 9.04
N PHE A 288 -3.82 -12.25 9.60
CA PHE A 288 -2.61 -12.06 8.82
C PHE A 288 -2.20 -13.37 8.14
N ILE A 289 -1.98 -13.32 6.84
CA ILE A 289 -1.50 -14.44 6.03
C ILE A 289 -0.17 -14.05 5.40
N ASP A 290 0.85 -14.86 5.65
CA ASP A 290 2.13 -14.76 4.95
C ASP A 290 1.97 -15.28 3.53
N ILE A 291 2.36 -14.48 2.54
CA ILE A 291 2.26 -14.85 1.12
C ILE A 291 3.19 -16.00 0.71
N GLU A 292 4.21 -16.33 1.54
CA GLU A 292 5.09 -17.50 1.34
C GLU A 292 4.50 -18.78 1.95
N SER A 293 3.36 -18.72 2.64
CA SER A 293 2.77 -19.89 3.34
C SER A 293 1.91 -20.76 2.43
N ASP A 294 1.86 -22.07 2.73
CA ASP A 294 0.93 -23.00 2.07
C ASP A 294 -0.53 -22.57 2.25
N LYS A 295 -0.84 -21.91 3.37
CA LYS A 295 -2.18 -21.38 3.65
C LYS A 295 -2.61 -20.31 2.65
N PHE A 296 -1.66 -19.47 2.19
CA PHE A 296 -1.94 -18.49 1.14
C PHE A 296 -2.32 -19.19 -0.18
N ALA A 297 -1.54 -20.18 -0.60
CA ALA A 297 -1.82 -20.96 -1.81
C ALA A 297 -3.15 -21.69 -1.71
N GLU A 298 -3.48 -22.29 -0.54
CA GLU A 298 -4.76 -22.95 -0.26
C GLU A 298 -5.94 -21.97 -0.45
N ILE A 299 -5.88 -20.78 0.15
CA ILE A 299 -6.93 -19.77 0.03
C ILE A 299 -7.10 -19.33 -1.43
N LEU A 300 -6.00 -19.07 -2.13
CA LEU A 300 -6.05 -18.68 -3.54
C LEU A 300 -6.71 -19.76 -4.42
N SER A 301 -6.52 -21.06 -4.10
CA SER A 301 -7.13 -22.14 -4.85
C SER A 301 -8.66 -22.23 -4.66
N GLN A 302 -9.17 -21.72 -3.53
CA GLN A 302 -10.59 -21.74 -3.17
C GLN A 302 -11.35 -20.52 -3.70
N CYS A 303 -10.66 -19.44 -4.08
CA CYS A 303 -11.26 -18.17 -4.47
C CYS A 303 -11.24 -17.97 -5.99
N GLY A 304 -12.36 -17.53 -6.55
CA GLY A 304 -12.48 -17.16 -7.98
C GLY A 304 -12.43 -15.66 -8.22
N ILE A 305 -12.83 -14.84 -7.24
CA ILE A 305 -12.92 -13.38 -7.34
C ILE A 305 -11.94 -12.74 -6.36
N LEU A 306 -11.17 -11.76 -6.84
CA LEU A 306 -10.50 -10.79 -5.98
C LEU A 306 -11.33 -9.52 -5.90
N LEU A 307 -11.79 -9.15 -4.71
CA LEU A 307 -12.53 -7.92 -4.47
C LEU A 307 -11.62 -6.87 -3.82
N ASN A 308 -11.42 -5.75 -4.51
CA ASN A 308 -10.61 -4.64 -4.00
C ASN A 308 -11.31 -3.28 -4.18
N PRO A 309 -12.22 -2.91 -3.28
CA PRO A 309 -12.93 -1.62 -3.33
C PRO A 309 -12.15 -0.51 -2.63
N SER A 310 -10.84 -0.46 -2.73
CA SER A 310 -10.01 0.60 -2.15
C SER A 310 -10.26 1.93 -2.85
N ILE A 311 -10.38 3.01 -2.09
CA ILE A 311 -10.70 4.34 -2.64
C ILE A 311 -9.47 5.14 -3.03
N SER A 312 -8.30 4.78 -2.51
CA SER A 312 -7.07 5.55 -2.71
C SER A 312 -5.85 4.70 -2.37
N GLU A 313 -5.05 4.39 -3.36
CA GLU A 313 -3.77 3.71 -3.22
C GLU A 313 -2.73 4.41 -4.11
N GLY A 314 -1.43 4.19 -3.84
CA GLY A 314 -0.41 4.41 -4.86
C GLY A 314 -0.48 3.23 -5.84
N CYS A 315 0.09 2.08 -5.43
CA CYS A 315 -0.08 0.82 -6.13
C CYS A 315 -0.43 -0.27 -5.11
N ALA A 316 -1.56 -0.94 -5.28
CA ALA A 316 -2.02 -1.96 -4.34
C ALA A 316 -1.22 -3.26 -4.48
N VAL A 317 -0.04 -3.34 -3.85
CA VAL A 317 0.84 -4.54 -3.90
C VAL A 317 0.12 -5.81 -3.42
N SER A 318 -0.86 -5.69 -2.53
CA SER A 318 -1.71 -6.82 -2.12
C SER A 318 -2.48 -7.43 -3.30
N VAL A 319 -3.01 -6.59 -4.19
CA VAL A 319 -3.68 -7.02 -5.43
C VAL A 319 -2.68 -7.70 -6.37
N LEU A 320 -1.50 -7.10 -6.56
CA LEU A 320 -0.44 -7.68 -7.38
C LEU A 320 -0.02 -9.06 -6.87
N ASN A 321 0.18 -9.21 -5.54
CA ASN A 321 0.56 -10.50 -4.95
C ASN A 321 -0.54 -11.56 -5.10
N VAL A 322 -1.81 -11.20 -4.93
CA VAL A 322 -2.92 -12.15 -5.13
C VAL A 322 -3.01 -12.60 -6.58
N LEU A 323 -3.05 -11.66 -7.52
CA LEU A 323 -3.20 -12.00 -8.95
C LEU A 323 -1.96 -12.66 -9.54
N GLY A 324 -0.76 -12.28 -9.11
CA GLY A 324 0.49 -12.89 -9.56
C GLY A 324 0.70 -14.33 -9.04
N ASN A 325 0.05 -14.68 -7.93
CA ASN A 325 0.12 -15.99 -7.29
C ASN A 325 -1.17 -16.81 -7.39
N GLY A 326 -2.23 -16.28 -8.00
CA GLY A 326 -3.49 -16.98 -8.18
C GLY A 326 -4.30 -16.42 -9.34
N ALA A 327 -4.94 -17.29 -10.11
CA ALA A 327 -5.87 -16.88 -11.16
C ALA A 327 -7.23 -16.53 -10.53
N LEU A 328 -7.46 -15.26 -10.25
CA LEU A 328 -8.73 -14.71 -9.75
C LEU A 328 -9.20 -13.60 -10.69
N LEU A 329 -10.51 -13.49 -10.88
CA LEU A 329 -11.11 -12.38 -11.62
C LEU A 329 -11.16 -11.14 -10.72
N PRO A 330 -10.45 -10.03 -11.04
CA PRO A 330 -10.48 -8.84 -10.22
C PRO A 330 -11.75 -8.02 -10.43
N VAL A 331 -12.45 -7.70 -9.34
CA VAL A 331 -13.48 -6.66 -9.23
C VAL A 331 -12.88 -5.57 -8.34
N TYR A 332 -12.57 -4.42 -8.91
CA TYR A 332 -11.68 -3.47 -8.28
C TYR A 332 -12.04 -2.02 -8.59
N SER A 333 -11.58 -1.12 -7.75
CA SER A 333 -11.67 0.32 -7.99
C SER A 333 -10.50 0.80 -8.87
N ALA A 334 -10.74 1.78 -9.75
CA ALA A 334 -9.69 2.45 -10.51
C ALA A 334 -8.56 3.01 -9.62
N ALA A 335 -8.87 3.34 -8.36
CA ALA A 335 -7.92 3.86 -7.39
C ALA A 335 -6.97 2.82 -6.78
N THR A 336 -6.94 1.57 -7.28
CA THR A 336 -5.92 0.57 -6.91
C THR A 336 -4.51 0.92 -7.41
N GLY A 337 -4.39 1.81 -8.40
CA GLY A 337 -3.12 2.16 -9.05
C GLY A 337 -2.54 1.02 -9.91
N ILE A 338 -3.40 0.15 -10.43
CA ILE A 338 -3.03 -0.97 -11.30
C ILE A 338 -4.02 -1.02 -12.47
N ASN A 339 -3.52 -0.91 -13.69
CA ASN A 339 -4.37 -0.99 -14.89
C ASN A 339 -4.74 -2.44 -15.21
N LEU A 340 -5.96 -2.83 -14.83
CA LEU A 340 -6.55 -4.15 -15.08
C LEU A 340 -7.79 -4.08 -16.00
N SER A 341 -7.99 -2.96 -16.71
CA SER A 341 -9.22 -2.67 -17.48
C SER A 341 -9.58 -3.73 -18.52
N ASN A 342 -8.58 -4.39 -19.09
CA ASN A 342 -8.80 -5.44 -20.12
C ASN A 342 -9.09 -6.83 -19.54
N VAL A 343 -8.81 -7.04 -18.23
CA VAL A 343 -8.84 -8.38 -17.61
C VAL A 343 -9.75 -8.47 -16.39
N GLY A 344 -10.28 -7.35 -15.90
CA GLY A 344 -11.15 -7.29 -14.72
C GLY A 344 -12.38 -6.43 -14.90
N ILE A 345 -13.11 -6.21 -13.81
CA ILE A 345 -14.24 -5.29 -13.72
C ILE A 345 -13.80 -4.09 -12.89
N CYS A 346 -13.60 -2.95 -13.57
CA CYS A 346 -13.26 -1.69 -12.92
C CYS A 346 -14.54 -0.97 -12.48
N VAL A 347 -14.65 -0.66 -11.20
CA VAL A 347 -15.74 0.11 -10.60
C VAL A 347 -15.21 1.52 -10.31
N THR A 348 -15.79 2.52 -10.95
CA THR A 348 -15.34 3.92 -10.84
C THR A 348 -15.93 4.65 -9.64
N ASP A 349 -17.19 4.34 -9.31
CA ASP A 349 -17.87 4.88 -8.13
C ASP A 349 -17.80 3.88 -6.98
N VAL A 350 -16.98 4.18 -5.98
CA VAL A 350 -16.68 3.25 -4.88
C VAL A 350 -17.76 3.34 -3.79
N THR A 351 -18.94 2.81 -4.14
CA THR A 351 -20.09 2.64 -3.24
C THR A 351 -20.45 1.15 -3.11
N TYR A 352 -21.20 0.82 -2.07
CA TYR A 352 -21.73 -0.54 -1.89
C TYR A 352 -22.53 -0.99 -3.14
N ASN A 353 -23.47 -0.16 -3.61
CA ASN A 353 -24.37 -0.52 -4.72
C ASN A 353 -23.60 -0.82 -6.00
N SER A 354 -22.58 -0.02 -6.31
CA SER A 354 -21.78 -0.20 -7.54
C SER A 354 -20.97 -1.50 -7.50
N PHE A 355 -20.44 -1.89 -6.36
CA PHE A 355 -19.74 -3.16 -6.20
C PHE A 355 -20.70 -4.36 -6.16
N GLU A 356 -21.85 -4.24 -5.50
CA GLU A 356 -22.90 -5.26 -5.52
C GLU A 356 -23.34 -5.55 -6.97
N GLU A 357 -23.69 -4.52 -7.74
CA GLU A 357 -24.06 -4.67 -9.15
C GLU A 357 -22.95 -5.35 -9.98
N ALA A 358 -21.69 -4.93 -9.78
CA ALA A 358 -20.54 -5.52 -10.49
C ALA A 358 -20.36 -7.01 -10.16
N LEU A 359 -20.52 -7.40 -8.90
CA LEU A 359 -20.44 -8.80 -8.47
C LEU A 359 -21.60 -9.65 -9.02
N LEU A 360 -22.83 -9.14 -8.95
CA LEU A 360 -24.02 -9.86 -9.44
C LEU A 360 -24.01 -10.05 -10.96
N ARG A 361 -23.45 -9.12 -11.70
CA ARG A 361 -23.26 -9.28 -13.17
C ARG A 361 -22.39 -10.50 -13.51
N LEU A 362 -21.48 -10.92 -12.63
CA LEU A 362 -20.65 -12.12 -12.86
C LEU A 362 -21.46 -13.43 -12.85
N GLU A 363 -22.66 -13.44 -12.28
CA GLU A 363 -23.51 -14.65 -12.27
C GLU A 363 -23.92 -15.08 -13.68
N SER A 364 -24.15 -14.14 -14.57
CA SER A 364 -24.51 -14.40 -15.98
C SER A 364 -23.29 -14.69 -16.87
N THR A 365 -22.06 -14.53 -16.36
CA THR A 365 -20.84 -14.78 -17.14
C THR A 365 -20.64 -16.29 -17.31
N PRO A 366 -20.46 -16.83 -18.54
CA PRO A 366 -20.09 -18.22 -18.74
C PRO A 366 -18.81 -18.61 -18.01
N VAL A 367 -18.71 -19.85 -17.52
CA VAL A 367 -17.57 -20.30 -16.70
C VAL A 367 -16.24 -20.19 -17.44
N ASP A 368 -16.23 -20.54 -18.72
CA ASP A 368 -15.05 -20.46 -19.59
C ASP A 368 -14.58 -19.00 -19.80
N VAL A 369 -15.51 -18.06 -19.95
CA VAL A 369 -15.20 -16.62 -20.04
C VAL A 369 -14.67 -16.09 -18.71
N PHE A 370 -15.26 -16.53 -17.59
CA PHE A 370 -14.80 -16.18 -16.24
C PHE A 370 -13.36 -16.69 -15.99
N GLU A 371 -13.12 -17.97 -16.30
CA GLU A 371 -11.81 -18.61 -16.21
C GLU A 371 -10.78 -17.86 -17.06
N GLN A 372 -11.09 -17.58 -18.34
CA GLN A 372 -10.18 -16.90 -19.23
C GLN A 372 -9.77 -15.52 -18.68
N LYS A 373 -10.73 -14.72 -18.19
CA LYS A 373 -10.43 -13.42 -17.58
C LYS A 373 -9.54 -13.54 -16.32
N ALA A 374 -9.77 -14.53 -15.49
CA ALA A 374 -8.95 -14.79 -14.32
C ALA A 374 -7.50 -15.19 -14.69
N LEU A 375 -7.36 -16.01 -15.73
CA LEU A 375 -6.04 -16.39 -16.28
C LEU A 375 -5.35 -15.20 -16.94
N ASP A 376 -6.07 -14.38 -17.70
CA ASP A 376 -5.51 -13.18 -18.34
C ASP A 376 -5.03 -12.17 -17.31
N ALA A 377 -5.76 -11.98 -16.18
CA ALA A 377 -5.33 -11.14 -15.09
C ALA A 377 -4.03 -11.66 -14.45
N HIS A 378 -3.97 -12.96 -14.18
CA HIS A 378 -2.78 -13.61 -13.66
C HIS A 378 -1.56 -13.44 -14.59
N ASN A 379 -1.72 -13.70 -15.89
CA ASN A 379 -0.65 -13.59 -16.87
C ASN A 379 -0.16 -12.14 -17.02
N LEU A 380 -1.08 -11.17 -17.03
CA LEU A 380 -0.75 -9.75 -17.09
C LEU A 380 0.18 -9.33 -15.94
N ILE A 381 -0.11 -9.77 -14.70
CA ILE A 381 0.72 -9.43 -13.55
C ILE A 381 2.09 -10.08 -13.66
N ARG A 382 2.16 -11.34 -14.03
CA ARG A 382 3.41 -12.08 -14.18
C ARG A 382 4.31 -11.53 -15.29
N GLU A 383 3.73 -10.96 -16.32
CA GLU A 383 4.48 -10.37 -17.43
C GLU A 383 4.98 -8.96 -17.10
N LYS A 384 4.12 -8.11 -16.51
CA LYS A 384 4.37 -6.66 -16.46
C LYS A 384 4.79 -6.13 -15.10
N TYR A 385 4.54 -6.88 -14.00
CA TYR A 385 4.72 -6.39 -12.64
C TYR A 385 5.78 -7.21 -11.86
N THR A 386 6.87 -7.57 -12.52
CA THR A 386 8.00 -8.28 -11.88
C THR A 386 9.00 -7.31 -11.26
N ILE A 387 9.85 -7.81 -10.35
CA ILE A 387 10.93 -7.02 -9.74
C ILE A 387 11.90 -6.52 -10.82
N GLU A 388 12.20 -7.32 -11.83
CA GLU A 388 13.12 -6.98 -12.93
C GLU A 388 12.54 -5.84 -13.78
N GLN A 389 11.23 -5.86 -14.07
CA GLN A 389 10.56 -4.78 -14.79
C GLN A 389 10.54 -3.48 -13.97
N TYR A 390 10.29 -3.59 -12.65
CA TYR A 390 10.36 -2.46 -11.74
C TYR A 390 11.77 -1.86 -11.70
N GLU A 391 12.82 -2.70 -11.52
CA GLU A 391 14.21 -2.26 -11.47
C GLU A 391 14.61 -1.55 -12.79
N LYS A 392 14.25 -2.13 -13.93
CA LYS A 392 14.53 -1.53 -15.24
C LYS A 392 13.87 -0.15 -15.38
N ARG A 393 12.57 -0.06 -15.13
CA ARG A 393 11.82 1.21 -15.24
C ARG A 393 12.35 2.26 -14.26
N MET A 394 12.63 1.89 -13.01
CA MET A 394 13.21 2.79 -12.01
C MET A 394 14.58 3.31 -12.47
N TYR A 395 15.44 2.44 -12.99
CA TYR A 395 16.74 2.82 -13.54
C TYR A 395 16.59 3.84 -14.68
N ASP A 396 15.71 3.56 -15.65
CA ASP A 396 15.49 4.41 -16.82
C ASP A 396 14.94 5.78 -16.39
N LEU A 397 13.99 5.83 -15.46
CA LEU A 397 13.44 7.07 -14.90
C LEU A 397 14.49 7.90 -14.15
N LEU A 398 15.26 7.27 -13.26
CA LEU A 398 16.32 7.97 -12.53
C LEU A 398 17.39 8.54 -13.48
N LYS A 399 17.77 7.78 -14.51
CA LYS A 399 18.70 8.23 -15.54
C LYS A 399 18.14 9.47 -16.28
N GLU A 400 16.88 9.40 -16.75
CA GLU A 400 16.24 10.53 -17.43
C GLU A 400 16.19 11.77 -16.54
N ILE A 401 15.79 11.63 -15.27
CA ILE A 401 15.69 12.73 -14.31
C ILE A 401 17.07 13.37 -14.07
N ILE A 402 18.10 12.55 -13.88
CA ILE A 402 19.47 13.03 -13.61
C ILE A 402 20.08 13.73 -14.83
N GLU A 403 19.82 13.23 -16.05
CA GLU A 403 20.36 13.81 -17.29
C GLU A 403 19.66 15.14 -17.67
N LYS A 404 18.42 15.34 -17.21
CA LYS A 404 17.63 16.56 -17.48
C LYS A 404 17.99 17.72 -16.55
N ASN A 405 18.47 17.45 -15.33
CA ASN A 405 18.77 18.42 -14.27
C ASN A 405 20.28 18.52 -14.02
#